data_8f840ed76df484147cfac1bd3108d2ea
#
_entry.id   8f840ed76df484147cfac1bd3108d2ea
#
_cell.length_a   1.000
_cell.length_b   1.000
_cell.length_c   1.000
_cell.angle_alpha   90.00
_cell.angle_beta   90.00
_cell.angle_gamma   90.00
#
_symmetry.space_group_name_H-M   'P 1'
#
loop_
_entity.id
_entity.type
_entity.pdbx_description
1 polymer ?
#
loop_
_entity_poly.entity_id
_entity_poly.type
_entity_poly.pdbx_seq_one_letter_code
_entity_poly.pdbx_strand_id
1 'polypeptide(L)'
;EFRRVLFRSEERDRIASLGGGTAKIEKQHESGKMTARERIDMLLDKGTFVELDKLMVHRCTNYGMDKNKIPGDGIVSGYGKIDGRQVFVYAYDFTVYGGSLSASNAKKIVKVQQLALKNGAPIIALNDSGGARIQEGIESLSGYADIFYQNTMASGVIPQISAILGPCAGGACY
;
A
#
# COMPACT_ATOMS: atom_id res chain seq x y z
N GLU A 1 20.92 -25.06 -7.34
CA GLU A 1 19.71 -24.35 -7.84
C GLU A 1 18.87 -23.74 -6.72
N PHE A 2 18.56 -24.47 -5.66
CA PHE A 2 17.78 -24.01 -4.50
C PHE A 2 18.38 -22.75 -3.82
N ARG A 3 19.71 -22.71 -3.59
CA ARG A 3 20.39 -21.54 -3.03
C ARG A 3 20.29 -20.29 -3.94
N ARG A 4 20.29 -20.47 -5.26
CA ARG A 4 20.08 -19.37 -6.22
C ARG A 4 18.67 -18.80 -6.14
N VAL A 5 17.68 -19.65 -5.96
CA VAL A 5 16.27 -19.23 -5.83
C VAL A 5 16.08 -18.46 -4.52
N LEU A 6 16.59 -18.95 -3.39
CA LEU A 6 16.55 -18.26 -2.11
C LEU A 6 17.22 -16.87 -2.18
N PHE A 7 18.44 -16.80 -2.69
CA PHE A 7 19.17 -15.53 -2.84
C PHE A 7 18.39 -14.51 -3.69
N ARG A 8 17.78 -14.96 -4.80
CA ARG A 8 16.94 -14.09 -5.63
C ARG A 8 15.67 -13.63 -4.92
N SER A 9 15.10 -14.48 -4.07
CA SER A 9 13.91 -14.14 -3.28
C SER A 9 14.25 -13.09 -2.21
N GLU A 10 15.33 -13.28 -1.45
CA GLU A 10 15.82 -12.35 -0.43
C GLU A 10 16.18 -10.99 -1.03
N GLU A 11 16.86 -10.97 -2.17
CA GLU A 11 17.20 -9.73 -2.85
C GLU A 11 15.94 -8.98 -3.34
N ARG A 12 14.95 -9.67 -3.90
CA ARG A 12 13.68 -9.06 -4.29
C ARG A 12 12.92 -8.52 -3.09
N ASP A 13 12.94 -9.25 -1.98
CA ASP A 13 12.32 -8.82 -0.73
C ASP A 13 12.98 -7.56 -0.19
N ARG A 14 14.31 -7.50 -0.21
CA ARG A 14 15.10 -6.33 0.16
C ARG A 14 14.77 -5.11 -0.71
N ILE A 15 14.74 -5.29 -2.04
CA ILE A 15 14.39 -4.21 -2.98
C ILE A 15 12.97 -3.72 -2.72
N ALA A 16 12.01 -4.61 -2.52
CA ALA A 16 10.63 -4.25 -2.21
C ALA A 16 10.49 -3.47 -0.89
N SER A 17 11.38 -3.72 0.07
CA SER A 17 11.40 -3.00 1.34
C SER A 17 11.90 -1.56 1.21
N LEU A 18 12.67 -1.24 0.17
CA LEU A 18 13.21 0.10 -0.08
C LEU A 18 12.21 1.06 -0.77
N GLY A 19 11.06 0.55 -1.22
CA GLY A 19 10.06 1.39 -1.91
C GLY A 19 10.66 2.18 -3.06
N GLY A 20 10.59 3.52 -2.98
CA GLY A 20 11.16 4.42 -4.00
C GLY A 20 12.68 4.57 -3.97
N GLY A 21 13.38 3.88 -3.04
CA GLY A 21 14.83 3.93 -2.87
C GLY A 21 15.29 4.91 -1.76
N THR A 22 16.53 4.72 -1.32
CA THR A 22 17.11 5.42 -0.15
C THR A 22 17.02 6.94 -0.26
N ALA A 23 17.36 7.52 -1.40
CA ALA A 23 17.32 8.98 -1.59
C ALA A 23 15.90 9.57 -1.42
N LYS A 24 14.86 8.84 -1.82
CA LYS A 24 13.47 9.29 -1.62
C LYS A 24 13.00 9.07 -0.18
N ILE A 25 13.49 8.04 0.49
CA ILE A 25 13.26 7.81 1.91
C ILE A 25 13.88 8.94 2.72
N GLU A 26 15.14 9.30 2.46
CA GLU A 26 15.84 10.42 3.10
C GLU A 26 15.06 11.74 2.92
N LYS A 27 14.62 12.05 1.71
CA LYS A 27 13.77 13.20 1.44
C LYS A 27 12.45 13.20 2.21
N GLN A 28 11.84 12.03 2.40
CA GLN A 28 10.63 11.86 3.23
C GLN A 28 10.94 12.21 4.69
N HIS A 29 12.06 11.71 5.23
CA HIS A 29 12.50 12.01 6.59
C HIS A 29 12.88 13.49 6.78
N GLU A 30 13.58 14.10 5.83
CA GLU A 30 13.89 15.53 5.84
C GLU A 30 12.63 16.41 5.92
N SER A 31 11.52 15.96 5.35
CA SER A 31 10.23 16.63 5.46
C SER A 31 9.48 16.35 6.78
N GLY A 32 10.12 15.67 7.72
CA GLY A 32 9.54 15.29 9.02
C GLY A 32 8.52 14.16 8.96
N LYS A 33 8.51 13.37 7.89
CA LYS A 33 7.54 12.31 7.68
C LYS A 33 8.18 10.92 7.77
N MET A 34 7.45 9.98 8.31
CA MET A 34 7.78 8.55 8.26
C MET A 34 7.39 7.93 6.91
N THR A 35 8.10 6.88 6.52
CA THR A 35 7.72 6.01 5.40
C THR A 35 6.47 5.18 5.73
N ALA A 36 5.84 4.59 4.72
CA ALA A 36 4.68 3.71 4.91
C ALA A 36 4.98 2.53 5.85
N ARG A 37 6.17 1.94 5.74
CA ARG A 37 6.59 0.81 6.58
C ARG A 37 6.77 1.21 8.03
N GLU A 38 7.47 2.32 8.28
CA GLU A 38 7.67 2.85 9.63
C GLU A 38 6.34 3.19 10.32
N ARG A 39 5.37 3.73 9.57
CA ARG A 39 4.00 4.00 10.08
C ARG A 39 3.29 2.72 10.50
N ILE A 40 3.39 1.65 9.69
CA ILE A 40 2.81 0.34 10.02
C ILE A 40 3.52 -0.28 11.22
N ASP A 41 4.84 -0.22 11.27
CA ASP A 41 5.64 -0.76 12.38
C ASP A 41 5.37 -0.02 13.70
N MET A 42 5.06 1.29 13.64
CA MET A 42 4.65 2.07 14.81
C MET A 42 3.23 1.76 15.26
N LEU A 43 2.33 1.46 14.31
CA LEU A 43 0.91 1.22 14.58
C LEU A 43 0.66 -0.17 15.19
N LEU A 44 1.36 -1.18 14.70
CA LEU A 44 1.09 -2.58 15.03
C LEU A 44 1.98 -3.11 16.17
N ASP A 45 1.49 -4.09 16.86
CA ASP A 45 2.29 -4.86 17.82
C ASP A 45 3.55 -5.42 17.15
N LYS A 46 4.70 -5.25 17.80
CA LYS A 46 6.00 -5.61 17.23
C LYS A 46 6.04 -7.06 16.73
N GLY A 47 6.46 -7.22 15.48
CA GLY A 47 6.65 -8.54 14.85
C GLY A 47 5.36 -9.25 14.45
N THR A 48 4.20 -8.59 14.50
CA THR A 48 2.92 -9.19 14.11
C THR A 48 2.51 -8.90 12.67
N PHE A 49 3.18 -7.97 12.00
CA PHE A 49 2.82 -7.60 10.63
C PHE A 49 3.13 -8.70 9.63
N VAL A 50 2.12 -9.10 8.87
CA VAL A 50 2.23 -10.02 7.73
C VAL A 50 1.86 -9.24 6.47
N GLU A 51 2.86 -8.95 5.65
CA GLU A 51 2.69 -8.20 4.40
C GLU A 51 2.12 -9.10 3.29
N LEU A 52 1.16 -8.58 2.55
CA LEU A 52 0.54 -9.24 1.41
C LEU A 52 0.95 -8.55 0.11
N ASP A 53 1.16 -9.34 -0.95
CA ASP A 53 1.45 -8.88 -2.31
C ASP A 53 2.66 -7.91 -2.41
N LYS A 54 3.66 -8.10 -1.56
CA LYS A 54 4.87 -7.27 -1.45
C LYS A 54 5.60 -7.09 -2.79
N LEU A 55 5.60 -8.12 -3.65
CA LEU A 55 6.32 -8.14 -4.93
C LEU A 55 5.45 -7.72 -6.13
N MET A 56 4.19 -7.34 -5.92
CA MET A 56 3.32 -6.88 -6.99
C MET A 56 3.86 -5.59 -7.61
N VAL A 57 3.77 -5.48 -8.95
CA VAL A 57 4.18 -4.30 -9.72
C VAL A 57 3.03 -3.85 -10.63
N HIS A 58 3.05 -2.58 -11.05
CA HIS A 58 2.08 -2.08 -12.03
C HIS A 58 2.25 -2.76 -13.40
N ARG A 59 1.19 -2.72 -14.21
CA ARG A 59 1.17 -3.27 -15.57
C ARG A 59 1.20 -2.19 -16.66
N CYS A 60 1.27 -0.93 -16.27
CA CYS A 60 1.30 0.18 -17.20
C CYS A 60 2.53 0.13 -18.11
N THR A 61 2.30 0.32 -19.41
CA THR A 61 3.34 0.39 -20.45
C THR A 61 3.45 1.78 -21.06
N ASN A 62 2.47 2.65 -20.79
CA ASN A 62 2.42 4.00 -21.32
C ASN A 62 3.51 4.89 -20.70
N TYR A 63 3.98 5.87 -21.44
CA TYR A 63 4.94 6.88 -20.96
C TYR A 63 6.24 6.30 -20.41
N GLY A 64 6.67 5.12 -20.89
CA GLY A 64 7.90 4.47 -20.44
C GLY A 64 7.82 3.84 -19.05
N MET A 65 6.64 3.67 -18.48
CA MET A 65 6.43 3.04 -17.17
C MET A 65 6.90 1.59 -17.12
N ASP A 66 6.88 0.88 -18.25
CA ASP A 66 7.38 -0.50 -18.39
C ASP A 66 8.84 -0.67 -17.97
N LYS A 67 9.64 0.41 -18.07
CA LYS A 67 11.07 0.42 -17.74
C LYS A 67 11.34 0.62 -16.23
N ASN A 68 10.35 1.06 -15.47
CA ASN A 68 10.52 1.38 -14.05
C ASN A 68 9.42 0.74 -13.19
N LYS A 69 9.61 -0.53 -12.86
CA LYS A 69 8.68 -1.32 -12.06
C LYS A 69 9.19 -1.48 -10.64
N ILE A 70 8.57 -0.77 -9.71
CA ILE A 70 8.94 -0.81 -8.29
C ILE A 70 8.06 -1.84 -7.58
N PRO A 71 8.64 -2.85 -6.90
CA PRO A 71 7.87 -3.82 -6.13
C PRO A 71 7.03 -3.16 -5.04
N GLY A 72 5.84 -3.71 -4.81
CA GLY A 72 4.85 -3.12 -3.90
C GLY A 72 4.01 -2.03 -4.53
N ASP A 73 4.45 -1.44 -5.62
CA ASP A 73 3.76 -0.41 -6.43
C ASP A 73 3.16 0.75 -5.61
N GLY A 74 3.85 1.14 -4.53
CA GLY A 74 3.44 2.28 -3.70
C GLY A 74 2.37 1.98 -2.65
N ILE A 75 2.04 0.71 -2.42
CA ILE A 75 1.16 0.30 -1.32
C ILE A 75 1.82 -0.81 -0.51
N VAL A 76 1.93 -0.58 0.80
CA VAL A 76 2.24 -1.61 1.79
C VAL A 76 0.94 -2.06 2.42
N SER A 77 0.59 -3.33 2.31
CA SER A 77 -0.72 -3.84 2.76
C SER A 77 -0.59 -5.20 3.41
N GLY A 78 -1.43 -5.47 4.40
CA GLY A 78 -1.40 -6.72 5.12
C GLY A 78 -2.29 -6.72 6.36
N TYR A 79 -1.91 -7.51 7.34
CA TYR A 79 -2.60 -7.59 8.62
C TYR A 79 -1.59 -7.75 9.76
N GLY A 80 -2.01 -7.42 10.96
CA GLY A 80 -1.23 -7.57 12.19
C GLY A 80 -2.14 -7.47 13.40
N LYS A 81 -1.56 -7.08 14.52
CA LYS A 81 -2.31 -6.92 15.78
C LYS A 81 -2.09 -5.53 16.37
N ILE A 82 -3.10 -5.04 17.08
CA ILE A 82 -3.03 -3.88 17.97
C ILE A 82 -3.59 -4.33 19.31
N ASP A 83 -2.79 -4.27 20.37
CA ASP A 83 -3.15 -4.78 21.69
C ASP A 83 -3.68 -6.23 21.65
N GLY A 84 -3.02 -7.08 20.84
CA GLY A 84 -3.38 -8.49 20.64
C GLY A 84 -4.58 -8.73 19.70
N ARG A 85 -5.30 -7.70 19.28
CA ARG A 85 -6.48 -7.82 18.40
C ARG A 85 -6.08 -7.72 16.93
N GLN A 86 -6.60 -8.61 16.09
CA GLN A 86 -6.33 -8.60 14.65
C GLN A 86 -6.92 -7.36 13.98
N VAL A 87 -6.10 -6.72 13.16
CA VAL A 87 -6.49 -5.61 12.30
C VAL A 87 -5.90 -5.79 10.90
N PHE A 88 -6.55 -5.24 9.90
CA PHE A 88 -6.03 -5.13 8.54
C PHE A 88 -5.58 -3.70 8.29
N VAL A 89 -4.50 -3.54 7.51
CA VAL A 89 -3.90 -2.22 7.28
C VAL A 89 -3.39 -2.12 5.85
N TYR A 90 -3.52 -0.94 5.28
CA TYR A 90 -2.75 -0.54 4.11
C TYR A 90 -2.22 0.88 4.28
N ALA A 91 -1.04 1.13 3.71
CA ALA A 91 -0.38 2.42 3.77
C ALA A 91 0.11 2.82 2.38
N TYR A 92 -0.16 4.05 1.99
CA TYR A 92 0.42 4.64 0.78
C TYR A 92 1.88 5.02 1.01
N ASP A 93 2.75 4.55 0.13
CA ASP A 93 4.16 4.89 0.13
C ASP A 93 4.42 6.06 -0.83
N PHE A 94 4.52 7.26 -0.28
CA PHE A 94 4.74 8.48 -1.05
C PHE A 94 6.07 8.48 -1.81
N THR A 95 7.04 7.66 -1.39
CA THR A 95 8.33 7.51 -2.08
C THR A 95 8.20 6.86 -3.46
N VAL A 96 7.08 6.13 -3.69
CA VAL A 96 6.78 5.44 -4.95
C VAL A 96 5.71 6.20 -5.71
N TYR A 97 6.10 6.89 -6.77
CA TYR A 97 5.19 7.69 -7.63
C TYR A 97 4.26 8.65 -6.86
N GLY A 98 4.77 9.24 -5.75
CA GLY A 98 3.96 10.13 -4.91
C GLY A 98 2.76 9.44 -4.25
N GLY A 99 2.85 8.15 -3.98
CA GLY A 99 1.75 7.36 -3.42
C GLY A 99 0.53 7.25 -4.33
N SER A 100 0.68 7.48 -5.66
CA SER A 100 -0.45 7.49 -6.57
C SER A 100 -1.06 6.09 -6.75
N LEU A 101 -2.40 6.06 -6.85
CA LEU A 101 -3.15 4.82 -7.08
C LEU A 101 -2.98 4.33 -8.51
N SER A 102 -2.59 3.08 -8.68
CA SER A 102 -2.59 2.33 -9.94
C SER A 102 -3.69 1.28 -9.94
N ALA A 103 -4.01 0.72 -11.09
CA ALA A 103 -4.90 -0.43 -11.17
C ALA A 103 -4.37 -1.66 -10.42
N SER A 104 -3.05 -1.81 -10.33
CA SER A 104 -2.42 -2.93 -9.62
C SER A 104 -2.45 -2.74 -8.11
N ASN A 105 -2.04 -1.58 -7.61
CA ASN A 105 -2.03 -1.36 -6.17
C ASN A 105 -3.45 -1.20 -5.58
N ALA A 106 -4.43 -0.74 -6.38
CA ALA A 106 -5.84 -0.77 -5.99
C ALA A 106 -6.31 -2.19 -5.66
N LYS A 107 -5.89 -3.20 -6.42
CA LYS A 107 -6.21 -4.61 -6.15
C LYS A 107 -5.65 -5.11 -4.83
N LYS A 108 -4.50 -4.60 -4.38
CA LYS A 108 -3.95 -4.90 -3.06
C LYS A 108 -4.86 -4.36 -1.95
N ILE A 109 -5.32 -3.11 -2.10
CA ILE A 109 -6.23 -2.46 -1.15
C ILE A 109 -7.56 -3.24 -1.08
N VAL A 110 -8.18 -3.49 -2.23
CA VAL A 110 -9.44 -4.25 -2.32
C VAL A 110 -9.31 -5.63 -1.67
N LYS A 111 -8.22 -6.34 -1.92
CA LYS A 111 -7.95 -7.65 -1.30
C LYS A 111 -7.91 -7.56 0.22
N VAL A 112 -7.23 -6.57 0.77
CA VAL A 112 -7.12 -6.38 2.22
C VAL A 112 -8.46 -5.97 2.82
N GLN A 113 -9.25 -5.11 2.16
CA GLN A 113 -10.61 -4.75 2.55
C GLN A 113 -11.53 -5.98 2.59
N GLN A 114 -11.49 -6.82 1.56
CA GLN A 114 -12.27 -8.06 1.50
C GLN A 114 -11.88 -9.05 2.61
N LEU A 115 -10.58 -9.17 2.90
CA LEU A 115 -10.10 -10.00 3.99
C LEU A 115 -10.54 -9.47 5.35
N ALA A 116 -10.49 -8.15 5.56
CA ALA A 116 -10.99 -7.51 6.78
C ALA A 116 -12.48 -7.80 6.98
N LEU A 117 -13.29 -7.60 5.95
CA LEU A 117 -14.72 -7.86 5.97
C LEU A 117 -15.03 -9.33 6.26
N LYS A 118 -14.33 -10.26 5.59
CA LYS A 118 -14.48 -11.71 5.78
C LYS A 118 -14.16 -12.16 7.20
N ASN A 119 -13.18 -11.51 7.85
CA ASN A 119 -12.73 -11.85 9.21
C ASN A 119 -13.47 -11.05 10.29
N GLY A 120 -14.35 -10.11 9.94
CA GLY A 120 -15.01 -9.24 10.89
C GLY A 120 -14.04 -8.34 11.67
N ALA A 121 -12.90 -7.99 11.09
CA ALA A 121 -11.82 -7.25 11.73
C ALA A 121 -11.75 -5.81 11.22
N PRO A 122 -11.30 -4.84 12.04
CA PRO A 122 -11.10 -3.46 11.59
C PRO A 122 -10.12 -3.34 10.43
N ILE A 123 -10.34 -2.34 9.55
CA ILE A 123 -9.39 -1.94 8.54
C ILE A 123 -8.92 -0.50 8.78
N ILE A 124 -7.62 -0.29 8.63
CA ILE A 124 -6.96 1.00 8.86
C ILE A 124 -6.22 1.42 7.59
N ALA A 125 -6.57 2.58 7.06
CA ALA A 125 -5.92 3.22 5.93
C ALA A 125 -4.96 4.32 6.40
N LEU A 126 -3.69 4.24 6.00
CA LEU A 126 -2.68 5.27 6.26
C LEU A 126 -2.41 6.03 4.95
N ASN A 127 -3.09 7.16 4.77
CA ASN A 127 -3.18 7.86 3.50
C ASN A 127 -2.10 8.95 3.37
N ASP A 128 -1.31 8.87 2.29
CA ASP A 128 -0.30 9.86 1.88
C ASP A 128 -0.12 9.72 0.36
N SER A 129 -0.97 10.40 -0.44
CA SER A 129 -1.14 10.08 -1.86
C SER A 129 -1.45 11.31 -2.71
N GLY A 130 -0.79 11.38 -3.87
CA GLY A 130 -1.10 12.35 -4.93
C GLY A 130 -2.39 12.06 -5.70
N GLY A 131 -3.15 11.01 -5.36
CA GLY A 131 -4.38 10.64 -6.05
C GLY A 131 -4.19 9.57 -7.14
N ALA A 132 -5.01 9.60 -8.17
CA ALA A 132 -4.94 8.64 -9.27
C ALA A 132 -3.65 8.79 -10.09
N ARG A 133 -3.02 7.67 -10.46
CA ARG A 133 -1.83 7.65 -11.34
C ARG A 133 -2.23 8.04 -12.75
N ILE A 134 -1.86 9.26 -13.16
CA ILE A 134 -2.30 9.84 -14.45
C ILE A 134 -1.82 9.03 -15.65
N GLN A 135 -0.68 8.36 -15.58
CA GLN A 135 -0.14 7.52 -16.65
C GLN A 135 -1.02 6.30 -16.97
N GLU A 136 -1.86 5.87 -16.04
CA GLU A 136 -2.80 4.75 -16.21
C GLU A 136 -4.20 5.21 -16.61
N GLY A 137 -4.46 6.53 -16.64
CA GLY A 137 -5.73 7.09 -17.07
C GLY A 137 -6.93 6.52 -16.33
N ILE A 138 -7.91 6.03 -17.09
CA ILE A 138 -9.18 5.51 -16.55
C ILE A 138 -8.99 4.24 -15.68
N GLU A 139 -7.95 3.47 -15.91
CA GLU A 139 -7.67 2.25 -15.13
C GLU A 139 -7.41 2.57 -13.64
N SER A 140 -6.70 3.67 -13.36
CA SER A 140 -6.49 4.12 -12.00
C SER A 140 -7.78 4.65 -11.35
N LEU A 141 -8.64 5.31 -12.09
CA LEU A 141 -9.95 5.77 -11.61
C LEU A 141 -10.88 4.59 -11.30
N SER A 142 -10.88 3.56 -12.15
CA SER A 142 -11.61 2.31 -11.89
C SER A 142 -11.15 1.66 -10.57
N GLY A 143 -9.84 1.73 -10.26
CA GLY A 143 -9.31 1.25 -9.00
C GLY A 143 -9.94 1.94 -7.77
N TYR A 144 -10.18 3.24 -7.82
CA TYR A 144 -10.91 3.95 -6.76
C TYR A 144 -12.36 3.50 -6.65
N ALA A 145 -13.04 3.27 -7.78
CA ALA A 145 -14.41 2.77 -7.76
C ALA A 145 -14.51 1.43 -7.02
N ASP A 146 -13.56 0.51 -7.25
CA ASP A 146 -13.51 -0.78 -6.55
C ASP A 146 -13.27 -0.60 -5.04
N ILE A 147 -12.38 0.32 -4.64
CA ILE A 147 -12.11 0.63 -3.22
C ILE A 147 -13.38 1.21 -2.56
N PHE A 148 -14.05 2.17 -3.20
CA PHE A 148 -15.28 2.78 -2.66
C PHE A 148 -16.41 1.77 -2.53
N TYR A 149 -16.52 0.85 -3.48
CA TYR A 149 -17.47 -0.26 -3.39
C TYR A 149 -17.21 -1.09 -2.13
N GLN A 150 -15.96 -1.46 -1.85
CA GLN A 150 -15.61 -2.21 -0.63
C GLN A 150 -15.90 -1.40 0.64
N ASN A 151 -15.60 -0.09 0.65
CA ASN A 151 -15.93 0.79 1.77
C ASN A 151 -17.43 0.81 2.05
N THR A 152 -18.25 0.87 1.00
CA THR A 152 -19.71 0.82 1.11
C THR A 152 -20.18 -0.52 1.68
N MET A 153 -19.65 -1.63 1.19
CA MET A 153 -20.01 -2.98 1.66
C MET A 153 -19.57 -3.22 3.12
N ALA A 154 -18.50 -2.60 3.57
CA ALA A 154 -17.98 -2.71 4.92
C ALA A 154 -18.65 -1.75 5.91
N SER A 155 -19.38 -0.73 5.41
CA SER A 155 -20.05 0.28 6.23
C SER A 155 -21.09 -0.34 7.15
N GLY A 156 -20.98 -0.06 8.46
CA GLY A 156 -21.86 -0.66 9.48
C GLY A 156 -21.56 -2.14 9.82
N VAL A 157 -20.58 -2.77 9.16
CA VAL A 157 -20.21 -4.17 9.39
C VAL A 157 -18.90 -4.28 10.17
N ILE A 158 -17.87 -3.55 9.75
CA ILE A 158 -16.57 -3.48 10.44
C ILE A 158 -16.13 -2.03 10.62
N PRO A 159 -15.32 -1.72 11.65
CA PRO A 159 -14.70 -0.41 11.79
C PRO A 159 -13.76 -0.11 10.61
N GLN A 160 -13.91 1.06 10.01
CA GLN A 160 -13.05 1.58 8.96
C GLN A 160 -12.43 2.89 9.44
N ILE A 161 -11.09 2.95 9.50
CA ILE A 161 -10.35 4.10 10.00
C ILE A 161 -9.46 4.62 8.88
N SER A 162 -9.60 5.91 8.56
CA SER A 162 -8.76 6.60 7.58
C SER A 162 -7.93 7.67 8.29
N ALA A 163 -6.61 7.49 8.30
CA ALA A 163 -5.65 8.46 8.85
C ALA A 163 -4.94 9.17 7.70
N ILE A 164 -5.12 10.48 7.59
CA ILE A 164 -4.46 11.32 6.59
C ILE A 164 -3.13 11.82 7.18
N LEU A 165 -2.02 11.33 6.65
CA LEU A 165 -0.68 11.54 7.19
C LEU A 165 0.23 12.35 6.26
N GLY A 166 -0.33 12.91 5.19
CA GLY A 166 0.36 13.75 4.22
C GLY A 166 -0.59 14.28 3.16
N PRO A 167 -0.08 14.70 1.98
CA PRO A 167 -0.94 15.03 0.86
C PRO A 167 -1.93 13.90 0.57
N CYS A 168 -3.18 14.26 0.32
CA CYS A 168 -4.23 13.30 0.06
C CYS A 168 -5.20 13.88 -0.95
N ALA A 169 -4.99 13.55 -2.24
CA ALA A 169 -5.73 14.15 -3.34
C ALA A 169 -6.84 13.23 -3.87
N GLY A 170 -8.00 13.82 -4.20
CA GLY A 170 -9.11 13.12 -4.84
C GLY A 170 -9.60 11.92 -4.04
N GLY A 171 -9.72 10.76 -4.69
CA GLY A 171 -10.21 9.53 -4.08
C GLY A 171 -9.35 8.95 -2.96
N ALA A 172 -8.12 9.43 -2.78
CA ALA A 172 -7.24 8.96 -1.71
C ALA A 172 -7.66 9.44 -0.29
N CYS A 173 -8.62 10.37 -0.21
CA CYS A 173 -9.12 10.88 1.07
C CYS A 173 -10.15 9.95 1.75
N TYR A 174 -10.55 8.89 1.09
CA TYR A 174 -11.62 7.99 1.55
C TYR A 174 -11.08 6.68 2.12
#